data_553cffb8d00e4dc8e37ba551135304b5
#
_entry.id   553cffb8d00e4dc8e37ba551135304b5
#
_cell.length_a   1.000
_cell.length_b   1.000
_cell.length_c   1.000
_cell.angle_alpha   90.00
_cell.angle_beta   90.00
_cell.angle_gamma   90.00
#
_symmetry.space_group_name_H-M   'P 1'
#
loop_
_entity.id
_entity.type
_entity.pdbx_description
1 polymer ?
#
loop_
_entity_poly.entity_id
_entity_poly.type
_entity_poly.pdbx_seq_one_letter_code
_entity_poly.pdbx_strand_id
1 'polypeptide(L)'
;MDGHADKNNEVETAGGHRARLRRRLLDAGPKAFHDYELVEYLLALTIPRVDTKPLAKRLLHDFGGIGPLLSASADTLRREGLTDPTIAALKIADATALRLLESRIKDKPVLSSSDALGEYLHAAMAHARVEEVRVLFLNAKNMLIANEALWQGSVDEASVHVREVIARAIALSATAIIIVHNHPSGDPSPSNQDIRLTRDLVEAGRHMKVTVHDHVIVGVEGRTSMRAMGLI
;
A
#
# COMPACT_ATOMS: atom_id res chain seq x y z
N MET A 1 28.14 17.97 38.97
CA MET A 1 28.39 18.76 37.72
C MET A 1 28.75 17.82 36.57
N ASP A 2 27.95 16.81 36.20
CA ASP A 2 28.37 15.80 35.22
C ASP A 2 27.31 15.44 34.17
N GLY A 3 26.30 16.32 33.94
CA GLY A 3 25.27 16.05 32.97
C GLY A 3 25.43 16.73 31.58
N HIS A 4 26.47 17.56 31.39
CA HIS A 4 26.60 18.36 30.16
C HIS A 4 27.61 17.76 29.16
N ALA A 5 28.61 16.99 29.62
CA ALA A 5 29.61 16.38 28.76
C ALA A 5 29.09 15.21 27.93
N ASP A 6 28.17 14.44 28.47
CA ASP A 6 27.63 13.24 27.81
C ASP A 6 26.70 13.60 26.62
N LYS A 7 25.86 14.63 26.76
CA LYS A 7 24.96 15.10 25.68
C LYS A 7 25.70 15.69 24.48
N ASN A 8 26.83 16.36 24.69
CA ASN A 8 27.64 16.94 23.61
C ASN A 8 28.37 15.85 22.80
N ASN A 9 28.82 14.79 23.46
CA ASN A 9 29.49 13.68 22.79
C ASN A 9 28.48 12.84 21.92
N GLU A 10 27.25 12.67 22.41
CA GLU A 10 26.17 12.02 21.61
C GLU A 10 25.79 12.84 20.39
N VAL A 11 25.76 14.17 20.49
CA VAL A 11 25.41 15.07 19.37
C VAL A 11 26.51 15.08 18.29
N GLU A 12 27.78 15.05 18.66
CA GLU A 12 28.90 14.96 17.70
C GLU A 12 28.94 13.59 17.01
N THR A 13 28.70 12.51 17.74
CA THR A 13 28.64 11.14 17.17
C THR A 13 27.44 10.95 16.26
N ALA A 14 26.25 11.48 16.60
CA ALA A 14 25.06 11.43 15.78
C ALA A 14 25.22 12.21 14.46
N GLY A 15 25.84 13.40 14.49
CA GLY A 15 26.15 14.19 13.30
C GLY A 15 27.11 13.48 12.34
N GLY A 16 28.18 12.88 12.88
CA GLY A 16 29.13 12.08 12.10
C GLY A 16 28.52 10.80 11.52
N HIS A 17 27.63 10.15 12.25
CA HIS A 17 26.94 8.95 11.79
C HIS A 17 25.99 9.26 10.62
N ARG A 18 25.17 10.29 10.71
CA ARG A 18 24.30 10.75 9.62
C ARG A 18 25.06 11.13 8.35
N ALA A 19 26.20 11.79 8.52
CA ALA A 19 27.07 12.13 7.38
C ALA A 19 27.63 10.89 6.70
N ARG A 20 27.98 9.84 7.46
CA ARG A 20 28.42 8.55 6.91
C ARG A 20 27.29 7.82 6.19
N LEU A 21 26.09 7.75 6.77
CA LEU A 21 24.91 7.16 6.11
C LEU A 21 24.62 7.87 4.79
N ARG A 22 24.55 9.21 4.81
CA ARG A 22 24.32 10.00 3.59
C ARG A 22 25.37 9.72 2.52
N ARG A 23 26.65 9.73 2.87
CA ARG A 23 27.73 9.43 1.92
C ARG A 23 27.56 8.03 1.33
N ARG A 24 27.33 7.02 2.17
CA ARG A 24 27.11 5.64 1.71
C ARG A 24 25.90 5.52 0.78
N LEU A 25 24.81 6.25 1.06
CA LEU A 25 23.64 6.26 0.19
C LEU A 25 23.96 6.85 -1.19
N LEU A 26 24.71 7.95 -1.23
CA LEU A 26 25.05 8.63 -2.48
C LEU A 26 26.13 7.88 -3.28
N ASP A 27 27.08 7.25 -2.63
CA ASP A 27 28.21 6.59 -3.28
C ASP A 27 27.88 5.13 -3.67
N ALA A 28 27.22 4.37 -2.79
CA ALA A 28 26.93 2.94 -2.99
C ALA A 28 25.46 2.63 -3.34
N GLY A 29 24.59 3.64 -3.25
CA GLY A 29 23.17 3.51 -3.54
C GLY A 29 22.36 2.76 -2.46
N PRO A 30 21.02 2.71 -2.63
CA PRO A 30 20.11 2.18 -1.61
C PRO A 30 20.27 0.68 -1.35
N LYS A 31 20.79 -0.09 -2.30
CA LYS A 31 21.01 -1.55 -2.14
C LYS A 31 22.06 -1.88 -1.05
N ALA A 32 22.90 -0.92 -0.68
CA ALA A 32 23.86 -1.07 0.40
C ALA A 32 23.27 -0.86 1.81
N PHE A 33 21.94 -0.61 1.89
CA PHE A 33 21.25 -0.33 3.14
C PHE A 33 20.38 -1.50 3.56
N HIS A 34 20.37 -1.80 4.86
CA HIS A 34 19.31 -2.59 5.48
C HIS A 34 18.07 -1.71 5.72
N ASP A 35 16.90 -2.32 5.83
CA ASP A 35 15.63 -1.61 6.06
C ASP A 35 15.71 -0.63 7.23
N TYR A 36 16.33 -1.04 8.35
CA TYR A 36 16.45 -0.17 9.50
C TYR A 36 17.33 1.07 9.23
N GLU A 37 18.30 1.01 8.34
CA GLU A 37 19.16 2.14 7.98
C GLU A 37 18.43 3.13 7.06
N LEU A 38 17.57 2.62 6.17
CA LEU A 38 16.67 3.46 5.36
C LEU A 38 15.70 4.22 6.25
N VAL A 39 15.04 3.53 7.17
CA VAL A 39 14.12 4.15 8.14
C VAL A 39 14.86 5.09 9.08
N GLU A 40 16.03 4.70 9.61
CA GLU A 40 16.88 5.55 10.44
C GLU A 40 17.21 6.87 9.75
N TYR A 41 17.63 6.81 8.48
CA TYR A 41 17.99 8.03 7.76
C TYR A 41 16.76 8.88 7.45
N LEU A 42 15.62 8.28 7.10
CA LEU A 42 14.36 8.97 6.89
C LEU A 42 13.90 9.72 8.16
N LEU A 43 13.95 9.06 9.33
CA LEU A 43 13.66 9.67 10.62
C LEU A 43 14.65 10.80 10.96
N ALA A 44 15.94 10.63 10.63
CA ALA A 44 16.97 11.62 10.87
C ALA A 44 16.75 12.94 10.10
N LEU A 45 15.96 12.94 9.04
CA LEU A 45 15.61 14.16 8.31
C LEU A 45 14.68 15.09 9.11
N THR A 46 13.91 14.52 10.04
CA THR A 46 12.89 15.24 10.81
C THR A 46 13.16 15.31 12.30
N ILE A 47 14.04 14.44 12.83
CA ILE A 47 14.41 14.39 14.24
C ILE A 47 15.89 14.83 14.36
N PRO A 48 16.17 16.13 14.62
CA PRO A 48 17.53 16.64 14.70
C PRO A 48 18.23 16.19 16.00
N ARG A 49 19.56 16.02 15.94
CA ARG A 49 20.47 15.86 17.09
C ARG A 49 20.23 14.64 17.99
N VAL A 50 19.50 13.64 17.52
CA VAL A 50 19.20 12.40 18.26
C VAL A 50 19.64 11.21 17.40
N ASP A 51 20.17 10.17 18.02
CA ASP A 51 20.37 8.88 17.34
C ASP A 51 19.01 8.24 17.05
N THR A 52 18.66 8.13 15.76
CA THR A 52 17.39 7.59 15.30
C THR A 52 17.43 6.08 15.05
N LYS A 53 18.60 5.43 15.18
CA LYS A 53 18.75 3.99 14.96
C LYS A 53 17.94 3.12 15.92
N PRO A 54 17.92 3.39 17.25
CA PRO A 54 17.07 2.61 18.16
C PRO A 54 15.59 2.74 17.83
N LEU A 55 15.13 3.95 17.48
CA LEU A 55 13.75 4.22 17.09
C LEU A 55 13.38 3.48 15.79
N ALA A 56 14.25 3.51 14.77
CA ALA A 56 14.05 2.82 13.53
C ALA A 56 13.89 1.31 13.73
N LYS A 57 14.78 0.70 14.52
CA LYS A 57 14.72 -0.73 14.85
C LYS A 57 13.44 -1.10 15.61
N ARG A 58 13.05 -0.29 16.60
CA ARG A 58 11.82 -0.49 17.37
C ARG A 58 10.60 -0.43 16.44
N LEU A 59 10.47 0.62 15.64
CA LEU A 59 9.33 0.77 14.73
C LEU A 59 9.23 -0.39 13.73
N LEU A 60 10.34 -0.83 13.14
CA LEU A 60 10.33 -1.97 12.22
C LEU A 60 9.92 -3.27 12.92
N HIS A 61 10.35 -3.48 14.17
CA HIS A 61 9.95 -4.62 14.97
C HIS A 61 8.45 -4.57 15.29
N ASP A 62 7.97 -3.43 15.80
CA ASP A 62 6.60 -3.26 16.30
C ASP A 62 5.55 -3.32 15.17
N PHE A 63 5.92 -2.85 13.97
CA PHE A 63 5.07 -2.90 12.78
C PHE A 63 5.26 -4.17 11.94
N GLY A 64 6.32 -4.94 12.17
CA GLY A 64 6.60 -6.16 11.41
C GLY A 64 7.29 -5.91 10.06
N GLY A 65 7.89 -4.73 9.83
CA GLY A 65 8.64 -4.42 8.62
C GLY A 65 8.40 -3.01 8.05
N ILE A 66 9.07 -2.70 6.94
CA ILE A 66 9.01 -1.37 6.33
C ILE A 66 7.67 -1.10 5.65
N GLY A 67 7.07 -2.10 5.00
CA GLY A 67 5.76 -1.96 4.34
C GLY A 67 4.66 -1.60 5.33
N PRO A 68 4.40 -2.41 6.39
CA PRO A 68 3.42 -2.09 7.42
C PRO A 68 3.68 -0.76 8.14
N LEU A 69 4.96 -0.38 8.34
CA LEU A 69 5.33 0.89 8.97
C LEU A 69 4.92 2.08 8.08
N LEU A 70 5.25 2.04 6.78
CA LEU A 70 4.96 3.14 5.87
C LEU A 70 3.46 3.28 5.59
N SER A 71 2.72 2.16 5.49
CA SER A 71 1.28 2.15 5.25
C SER A 71 0.44 2.50 6.48
N ALA A 72 1.03 2.45 7.70
CA ALA A 72 0.31 2.75 8.95
C ALA A 72 -0.38 4.13 8.94
N SER A 73 -1.56 4.22 9.56
CA SER A 73 -2.30 5.49 9.64
C SER A 73 -1.54 6.54 10.46
N ALA A 74 -1.78 7.82 10.16
CA ALA A 74 -1.18 8.91 10.92
C ALA A 74 -1.51 8.82 12.42
N ASP A 75 -2.73 8.40 12.77
CA ASP A 75 -3.14 8.25 14.17
C ASP A 75 -2.43 7.08 14.87
N THR A 76 -2.16 6.00 14.15
CA THR A 76 -1.34 4.89 14.68
C THR A 76 0.09 5.38 14.95
N LEU A 77 0.69 6.09 14.00
CA LEU A 77 2.05 6.62 14.14
C LEU A 77 2.15 7.67 15.27
N ARG A 78 1.10 8.50 15.50
CA ARG A 78 1.05 9.42 16.65
C ARG A 78 1.03 8.67 17.98
N ARG A 79 0.29 7.56 18.06
CA ARG A 79 0.27 6.72 19.29
C ARG A 79 1.63 6.12 19.61
N GLU A 80 2.47 5.90 18.58
CA GLU A 80 3.87 5.50 18.76
C GLU A 80 4.80 6.63 19.19
N GLY A 81 4.28 7.84 19.38
CA GLY A 81 5.02 9.01 19.83
C GLY A 81 5.74 9.77 18.71
N LEU A 82 5.40 9.51 17.44
CA LEU A 82 5.98 10.25 16.33
C LEU A 82 5.33 11.63 16.18
N THR A 83 6.17 12.62 15.87
CA THR A 83 5.70 13.99 15.58
C THR A 83 5.12 14.11 14.17
N ASP A 84 4.26 15.09 13.93
CA ASP A 84 3.66 15.33 12.61
C ASP A 84 4.70 15.50 11.49
N PRO A 85 5.83 16.20 11.64
CA PRO A 85 6.88 16.23 10.61
C PRO A 85 7.45 14.85 10.28
N THR A 86 7.62 13.99 11.29
CA THR A 86 8.13 12.63 11.09
C THR A 86 7.09 11.75 10.38
N ILE A 87 5.83 11.87 10.79
CA ILE A 87 4.71 11.16 10.15
C ILE A 87 4.58 11.60 8.69
N ALA A 88 4.66 12.90 8.42
CA ALA A 88 4.60 13.43 7.06
C ALA A 88 5.74 12.88 6.18
N ALA A 89 6.97 12.77 6.70
CA ALA A 89 8.09 12.19 5.96
C ALA A 89 7.84 10.72 5.60
N LEU A 90 7.33 9.92 6.54
CA LEU A 90 6.95 8.52 6.27
C LEU A 90 5.83 8.44 5.21
N LYS A 91 4.80 9.27 5.33
CA LYS A 91 3.68 9.29 4.38
C LYS A 91 4.07 9.78 2.98
N ILE A 92 5.02 10.70 2.86
CA ILE A 92 5.56 11.12 1.56
C ILE A 92 6.36 9.98 0.92
N ALA A 93 7.16 9.25 1.69
CA ALA A 93 7.91 8.10 1.18
C ALA A 93 6.95 7.02 0.64
N ASP A 94 5.92 6.67 1.41
CA ASP A 94 4.83 5.75 1.03
C ASP A 94 4.14 6.19 -0.26
N ALA A 95 3.62 7.43 -0.27
CA ALA A 95 2.91 7.98 -1.43
C ALA A 95 3.79 8.04 -2.68
N THR A 96 5.08 8.31 -2.54
CA THR A 96 6.03 8.36 -3.67
C THR A 96 6.25 6.96 -4.25
N ALA A 97 6.42 5.96 -3.39
CA ALA A 97 6.57 4.57 -3.81
C ALA A 97 5.30 4.07 -4.55
N LEU A 98 4.11 4.34 -3.99
CA LEU A 98 2.83 3.97 -4.61
C LEU A 98 2.64 4.65 -5.97
N ARG A 99 2.91 5.96 -6.10
CA ARG A 99 2.82 6.67 -7.38
C ARG A 99 3.80 6.15 -8.43
N LEU A 100 4.99 5.74 -8.01
CA LEU A 100 5.96 5.12 -8.91
C LEU A 100 5.44 3.77 -9.44
N LEU A 101 4.85 2.93 -8.58
CA LEU A 101 4.25 1.67 -9.00
C LEU A 101 3.02 1.91 -9.90
N GLU A 102 2.15 2.86 -9.54
CA GLU A 102 0.99 3.24 -10.34
C GLU A 102 1.38 3.72 -11.75
N SER A 103 2.48 4.47 -11.87
CA SER A 103 2.95 4.95 -13.17
C SER A 103 3.31 3.83 -14.15
N ARG A 104 3.64 2.62 -13.65
CA ARG A 104 3.96 1.46 -14.49
C ARG A 104 2.74 0.84 -15.15
N ILE A 105 1.54 1.12 -14.63
CA ILE A 105 0.26 0.56 -15.13
C ILE A 105 -0.59 1.59 -15.87
N LYS A 106 -0.34 2.91 -15.68
CA LYS A 106 -1.22 3.98 -16.13
C LYS A 106 -1.35 4.09 -17.65
N ASP A 107 -0.27 3.85 -18.41
CA ASP A 107 -0.25 4.05 -19.86
C ASP A 107 -0.14 2.74 -20.65
N LYS A 108 -0.53 1.64 -20.04
CA LYS A 108 -0.48 0.30 -20.64
C LYS A 108 -1.80 -0.44 -20.40
N PRO A 109 -2.17 -1.38 -21.30
CA PRO A 109 -3.29 -2.26 -21.00
C PRO A 109 -3.02 -3.06 -19.72
N VAL A 110 -3.92 -2.93 -18.76
CA VAL A 110 -3.77 -3.52 -17.40
C VAL A 110 -3.54 -5.03 -17.45
N LEU A 111 -4.22 -5.72 -18.39
CA LEU A 111 -4.08 -7.16 -18.56
C LEU A 111 -2.70 -7.61 -19.06
N SER A 112 -2.00 -6.75 -19.81
CA SER A 112 -0.63 -7.04 -20.29
C SER A 112 0.46 -6.73 -19.25
N SER A 113 0.08 -6.13 -18.14
CA SER A 113 0.96 -5.73 -17.03
C SER A 113 0.47 -6.29 -15.69
N SER A 114 -0.05 -7.51 -15.69
CA SER A 114 -0.64 -8.16 -14.49
C SER A 114 0.29 -8.21 -13.28
N ASP A 115 1.59 -8.41 -13.51
CA ASP A 115 2.58 -8.42 -12.43
C ASP A 115 2.78 -7.02 -11.84
N ALA A 116 2.92 -5.99 -12.70
CA ALA A 116 3.04 -4.60 -12.23
C ALA A 116 1.77 -4.13 -11.50
N LEU A 117 0.57 -4.53 -11.99
CA LEU A 117 -0.68 -4.30 -11.29
C LEU A 117 -0.65 -4.97 -9.92
N GLY A 118 -0.24 -6.23 -9.86
CA GLY A 118 -0.18 -6.97 -8.61
C GLY A 118 0.83 -6.39 -7.62
N GLU A 119 2.00 -5.91 -8.07
CA GLU A 119 2.96 -5.19 -7.22
C GLU A 119 2.34 -3.91 -6.63
N TYR A 120 1.66 -3.14 -7.47
CA TYR A 120 0.96 -1.92 -7.03
C TYR A 120 -0.14 -2.23 -6.01
N LEU A 121 -1.02 -3.19 -6.30
CA LEU A 121 -2.13 -3.56 -5.42
C LEU A 121 -1.63 -4.12 -4.08
N HIS A 122 -0.60 -4.95 -4.09
CA HIS A 122 0.01 -5.47 -2.88
C HIS A 122 0.59 -4.34 -2.02
N ALA A 123 1.39 -3.44 -2.62
CA ALA A 123 1.95 -2.29 -1.90
C ALA A 123 0.86 -1.37 -1.33
N ALA A 124 -0.25 -1.18 -2.08
CA ALA A 124 -1.32 -0.27 -1.68
C ALA A 124 -2.25 -0.84 -0.60
N MET A 125 -2.47 -2.16 -0.55
CA MET A 125 -3.59 -2.74 0.18
C MET A 125 -3.19 -3.85 1.17
N ALA A 126 -2.07 -4.56 0.99
CA ALA A 126 -1.74 -5.76 1.77
C ALA A 126 -1.63 -5.51 3.28
N HIS A 127 -1.23 -4.31 3.67
CA HIS A 127 -1.02 -3.94 5.08
C HIS A 127 -2.17 -3.13 5.69
N ALA A 128 -3.27 -2.93 4.95
CA ALA A 128 -4.42 -2.22 5.47
C ALA A 128 -5.12 -3.06 6.57
N ARG A 129 -5.41 -2.42 7.71
CA ARG A 129 -6.03 -3.06 8.89
C ARG A 129 -7.53 -3.22 8.76
N VAL A 130 -8.12 -2.55 7.80
CA VAL A 130 -9.55 -2.57 7.52
C VAL A 130 -9.73 -3.10 6.11
N GLU A 131 -10.75 -3.91 5.91
CA GLU A 131 -11.08 -4.38 4.59
C GLU A 131 -11.54 -3.22 3.71
N GLU A 132 -11.00 -3.14 2.51
CA GLU A 132 -11.32 -2.14 1.51
C GLU A 132 -11.58 -2.84 0.18
N VAL A 133 -12.68 -2.49 -0.48
CA VAL A 133 -12.96 -2.95 -1.84
C VAL A 133 -12.73 -1.80 -2.81
N ARG A 134 -11.86 -2.05 -3.78
CA ARG A 134 -11.55 -1.15 -4.89
C ARG A 134 -12.05 -1.74 -6.20
N VAL A 135 -12.39 -0.85 -7.13
CA VAL A 135 -12.71 -1.23 -8.49
C VAL A 135 -11.84 -0.44 -9.45
N LEU A 136 -11.15 -1.18 -10.31
CA LEU A 136 -10.42 -0.63 -11.43
C LEU A 136 -11.36 -0.63 -12.64
N PHE A 137 -11.64 0.55 -13.17
CA PHE A 137 -12.50 0.75 -14.34
C PHE A 137 -11.64 0.87 -15.59
N LEU A 138 -11.95 0.09 -16.61
CA LEU A 138 -11.13 -0.03 -17.82
C LEU A 138 -11.94 0.32 -19.07
N ASN A 139 -11.27 0.93 -20.04
CA ASN A 139 -11.84 1.19 -21.36
C ASN A 139 -11.74 -0.03 -22.29
N ALA A 140 -12.26 0.07 -23.52
CA ALA A 140 -12.25 -1.00 -24.50
C ALA A 140 -10.85 -1.51 -24.91
N LYS A 141 -9.80 -0.75 -24.61
CA LYS A 141 -8.40 -1.17 -24.81
C LYS A 141 -7.76 -1.70 -23.52
N ASN A 142 -8.56 -1.95 -22.48
CA ASN A 142 -8.13 -2.36 -21.14
C ASN A 142 -7.17 -1.37 -20.48
N MET A 143 -7.25 -0.09 -20.84
CA MET A 143 -6.52 0.97 -20.16
C MET A 143 -7.28 1.42 -18.93
N LEU A 144 -6.56 1.73 -17.87
CA LEU A 144 -7.16 2.21 -16.61
C LEU A 144 -7.79 3.59 -16.80
N ILE A 145 -9.09 3.71 -16.54
CA ILE A 145 -9.83 4.97 -16.49
C ILE A 145 -9.78 5.55 -15.08
N ALA A 146 -10.13 4.71 -14.08
CA ALA A 146 -10.17 5.10 -12.68
C ALA A 146 -9.88 3.89 -11.77
N ASN A 147 -9.34 4.17 -10.59
CA ASN A 147 -9.15 3.23 -9.49
C ASN A 147 -9.81 3.85 -8.26
N GLU A 148 -10.95 3.31 -7.87
CA GLU A 148 -11.79 3.90 -6.82
C GLU A 148 -12.02 2.91 -5.69
N ALA A 149 -11.83 3.37 -4.44
CA ALA A 149 -12.30 2.67 -3.26
C ALA A 149 -13.81 2.89 -3.16
N LEU A 150 -14.59 1.84 -3.34
CA LEU A 150 -16.05 1.92 -3.28
C LEU A 150 -16.60 1.55 -1.91
N TRP A 151 -15.80 0.85 -1.11
CA TRP A 151 -16.21 0.48 0.23
C TRP A 151 -14.99 0.29 1.15
N GLN A 152 -15.18 0.61 2.43
CA GLN A 152 -14.22 0.39 3.50
C GLN A 152 -14.98 0.16 4.81
N GLY A 153 -14.70 -0.94 5.53
CA GLY A 153 -15.38 -1.25 6.78
C GLY A 153 -15.10 -2.66 7.29
N SER A 154 -15.85 -3.12 8.31
CA SER A 154 -15.82 -4.50 8.77
C SER A 154 -16.76 -5.37 7.93
N VAL A 155 -16.41 -6.65 7.82
CA VAL A 155 -17.09 -7.67 6.97
C VAL A 155 -18.60 -7.80 7.25
N ASP A 156 -19.06 -7.41 8.43
CA ASP A 156 -20.44 -7.62 8.89
C ASP A 156 -21.43 -6.51 8.50
N GLU A 157 -20.97 -5.32 8.08
CA GLU A 157 -21.86 -4.17 7.98
C GLU A 157 -22.07 -3.56 6.59
N ALA A 158 -21.30 -3.91 5.57
CA ALA A 158 -21.52 -3.33 4.26
C ALA A 158 -21.17 -4.28 3.12
N SER A 159 -22.17 -4.76 2.44
CA SER A 159 -22.01 -5.42 1.15
C SER A 159 -21.73 -4.38 0.07
N VAL A 160 -20.70 -4.58 -0.73
CA VAL A 160 -20.53 -3.86 -1.99
C VAL A 160 -21.81 -4.10 -2.83
N HIS A 161 -22.51 -3.02 -3.13
CA HIS A 161 -23.75 -3.14 -3.90
C HIS A 161 -23.42 -3.25 -5.39
N VAL A 162 -23.73 -4.38 -5.98
CA VAL A 162 -23.56 -4.66 -7.43
C VAL A 162 -24.04 -3.50 -8.29
N ARG A 163 -25.24 -2.94 -7.95
CA ARG A 163 -25.82 -1.81 -8.68
C ARG A 163 -24.94 -0.57 -8.70
N GLU A 164 -24.21 -0.30 -7.60
CA GLU A 164 -23.33 0.90 -7.48
C GLU A 164 -22.08 0.73 -8.33
N VAL A 165 -21.48 -0.47 -8.32
CA VAL A 165 -20.33 -0.79 -9.17
C VAL A 165 -20.70 -0.65 -10.65
N ILE A 166 -21.83 -1.22 -11.05
CA ILE A 166 -22.29 -1.15 -12.45
C ILE A 166 -22.68 0.28 -12.84
N ALA A 167 -23.41 1.00 -11.98
CA ALA A 167 -23.76 2.40 -12.24
C ALA A 167 -22.49 3.27 -12.40
N ARG A 168 -21.47 3.02 -11.58
CA ARG A 168 -20.19 3.75 -11.67
C ARG A 168 -19.43 3.39 -12.95
N ALA A 169 -19.41 2.12 -13.34
CA ALA A 169 -18.81 1.69 -14.60
C ALA A 169 -19.47 2.39 -15.82
N ILE A 170 -20.80 2.48 -15.83
CA ILE A 170 -21.54 3.17 -16.89
C ILE A 170 -21.22 4.67 -16.90
N ALA A 171 -21.22 5.33 -15.74
CA ALA A 171 -20.91 6.75 -15.61
C ALA A 171 -19.51 7.09 -16.11
N LEU A 172 -18.54 6.17 -15.94
CA LEU A 172 -17.17 6.31 -16.44
C LEU A 172 -17.00 5.83 -17.90
N SER A 173 -18.07 5.34 -18.55
CA SER A 173 -18.00 4.70 -19.87
C SER A 173 -16.99 3.53 -19.89
N ALA A 174 -16.84 2.84 -18.78
CA ALA A 174 -15.98 1.67 -18.66
C ALA A 174 -16.64 0.47 -19.35
N THR A 175 -15.83 -0.30 -20.07
CA THR A 175 -16.28 -1.54 -20.74
C THR A 175 -15.85 -2.79 -19.97
N ALA A 176 -14.94 -2.63 -19.02
CA ALA A 176 -14.51 -3.72 -18.15
C ALA A 176 -14.14 -3.19 -16.77
N ILE A 177 -14.14 -4.11 -15.79
CA ILE A 177 -13.73 -3.85 -14.42
C ILE A 177 -12.84 -4.97 -13.87
N ILE A 178 -11.98 -4.63 -12.92
CA ILE A 178 -11.32 -5.58 -12.01
C ILE A 178 -11.70 -5.17 -10.60
N ILE A 179 -12.24 -6.11 -9.83
CA ILE A 179 -12.53 -5.94 -8.42
C ILE A 179 -11.26 -6.31 -7.64
N VAL A 180 -10.94 -5.56 -6.60
CA VAL A 180 -9.83 -5.85 -5.70
C VAL A 180 -10.27 -5.61 -4.27
N HIS A 181 -9.99 -6.54 -3.38
CA HIS A 181 -10.11 -6.27 -1.95
C HIS A 181 -8.95 -6.89 -1.17
N ASN A 182 -8.70 -6.36 0.02
CA ASN A 182 -7.69 -6.91 0.91
C ASN A 182 -8.33 -7.71 2.04
N HIS A 183 -7.64 -8.77 2.45
CA HIS A 183 -7.95 -9.51 3.68
C HIS A 183 -7.00 -9.08 4.80
N PRO A 184 -7.47 -8.38 5.85
CA PRO A 184 -6.66 -8.01 7.01
C PRO A 184 -6.08 -9.22 7.77
N SER A 185 -6.65 -10.41 7.59
CA SER A 185 -6.10 -11.67 8.12
C SER A 185 -4.74 -12.03 7.53
N GLY A 186 -4.43 -11.52 6.33
CA GLY A 186 -3.21 -11.84 5.58
C GLY A 186 -3.38 -12.95 4.54
N ASP A 187 -4.35 -13.87 4.72
CA ASP A 187 -4.64 -14.96 3.79
C ASP A 187 -5.46 -14.45 2.58
N PRO A 188 -4.95 -14.52 1.34
CA PRO A 188 -5.66 -14.08 0.16
C PRO A 188 -6.66 -15.09 -0.41
N SER A 189 -7.02 -16.11 0.33
CA SER A 189 -8.00 -17.13 -0.11
C SER A 189 -9.40 -16.53 -0.22
N PRO A 190 -10.14 -16.76 -1.35
CA PRO A 190 -11.48 -16.22 -1.53
C PRO A 190 -12.49 -16.85 -0.59
N SER A 191 -13.31 -16.03 0.05
CA SER A 191 -14.45 -16.47 0.85
C SER A 191 -15.65 -16.86 -0.04
N ASN A 192 -16.62 -17.56 0.54
CA ASN A 192 -17.89 -17.81 -0.16
C ASN A 192 -18.65 -16.53 -0.51
N GLN A 193 -18.47 -15.46 0.24
CA GLN A 193 -19.10 -14.17 -0.02
C GLN A 193 -18.44 -13.50 -1.23
N ASP A 194 -17.12 -13.55 -1.37
CA ASP A 194 -16.38 -13.04 -2.53
C ASP A 194 -16.82 -13.75 -3.81
N ILE A 195 -16.99 -15.07 -3.74
CA ILE A 195 -17.43 -15.87 -4.87
C ILE A 195 -18.86 -15.47 -5.29
N ARG A 196 -19.77 -15.27 -4.33
CA ARG A 196 -21.15 -14.82 -4.64
C ARG A 196 -21.16 -13.42 -5.24
N LEU A 197 -20.51 -12.45 -4.58
CA LEU A 197 -20.41 -11.08 -5.08
C LEU A 197 -19.87 -11.03 -6.51
N THR A 198 -18.83 -11.82 -6.77
CA THR A 198 -18.20 -11.87 -8.09
C THR A 198 -19.15 -12.41 -9.15
N ARG A 199 -19.89 -13.48 -8.84
CA ARG A 199 -20.91 -14.04 -9.76
C ARG A 199 -22.01 -13.05 -10.06
N ASP A 200 -22.52 -12.36 -9.04
CA ASP A 200 -23.58 -11.35 -9.19
C ASP A 200 -23.09 -10.17 -10.06
N LEU A 201 -21.84 -9.75 -9.89
CA LEU A 201 -21.20 -8.72 -10.71
C LEU A 201 -21.01 -9.17 -12.15
N VAL A 202 -20.59 -10.41 -12.39
CA VAL A 202 -20.44 -10.97 -13.73
C VAL A 202 -21.79 -11.03 -14.44
N GLU A 203 -22.86 -11.48 -13.77
CA GLU A 203 -24.20 -11.56 -14.34
C GLU A 203 -24.75 -10.16 -14.67
N ALA A 204 -24.69 -9.23 -13.72
CA ALA A 204 -25.15 -7.86 -13.93
C ALA A 204 -24.34 -7.15 -15.03
N GLY A 205 -23.01 -7.30 -15.01
CA GLY A 205 -22.10 -6.72 -15.99
C GLY A 205 -22.39 -7.22 -17.41
N ARG A 206 -22.71 -8.51 -17.58
CA ARG A 206 -23.03 -9.09 -18.88
C ARG A 206 -24.23 -8.39 -19.53
N HIS A 207 -25.28 -8.08 -18.77
CA HIS A 207 -26.46 -7.39 -19.28
C HIS A 207 -26.19 -5.93 -19.66
N MET A 208 -25.25 -5.31 -18.95
CA MET A 208 -24.86 -3.90 -19.12
C MET A 208 -23.62 -3.71 -20.00
N LYS A 209 -23.12 -4.78 -20.62
CA LYS A 209 -21.91 -4.77 -21.46
C LYS A 209 -20.65 -4.28 -20.72
N VAL A 210 -20.54 -4.59 -19.43
CA VAL A 210 -19.38 -4.37 -18.58
C VAL A 210 -18.78 -5.73 -18.23
N THR A 211 -17.58 -6.01 -18.72
CA THR A 211 -16.92 -7.30 -18.46
C THR A 211 -16.21 -7.27 -17.12
N VAL A 212 -16.43 -8.25 -16.26
CA VAL A 212 -15.59 -8.49 -15.08
C VAL A 212 -14.36 -9.28 -15.52
N HIS A 213 -13.19 -8.62 -15.58
CA HIS A 213 -11.96 -9.27 -15.99
C HIS A 213 -11.37 -10.16 -14.90
N ASP A 214 -11.39 -9.68 -13.66
CA ASP A 214 -10.88 -10.45 -12.53
C ASP A 214 -11.49 -9.94 -11.21
N HIS A 215 -11.34 -10.74 -10.17
CA HIS A 215 -11.46 -10.35 -8.79
C HIS A 215 -10.18 -10.79 -8.07
N VAL A 216 -9.40 -9.82 -7.62
CA VAL A 216 -8.09 -10.03 -7.00
C VAL A 216 -8.20 -9.81 -5.50
N ILE A 217 -7.80 -10.80 -4.72
CA ILE A 217 -7.76 -10.72 -3.26
C ILE A 217 -6.31 -10.53 -2.85
N VAL A 218 -6.06 -9.54 -1.98
CA VAL A 218 -4.72 -9.15 -1.55
C VAL A 218 -4.57 -9.42 -0.05
N GLY A 219 -3.55 -10.15 0.33
CA GLY A 219 -3.14 -10.36 1.72
C GLY A 219 -1.64 -10.13 1.88
N VAL A 220 -1.16 -10.11 3.11
CA VAL A 220 0.29 -10.02 3.41
C VAL A 220 1.04 -11.22 2.84
N GLU A 221 0.41 -12.39 2.82
CA GLU A 221 0.99 -13.63 2.30
C GLU A 221 1.04 -13.68 0.76
N GLY A 222 0.38 -12.74 0.08
CA GLY A 222 0.37 -12.68 -1.38
C GLY A 222 -0.94 -12.16 -1.96
N ARG A 223 -1.24 -12.63 -3.17
CA ARG A 223 -2.48 -12.27 -3.87
C ARG A 223 -3.08 -13.47 -4.59
N THR A 224 -4.39 -13.49 -4.73
CA THR A 224 -5.14 -14.52 -5.45
C THR A 224 -5.99 -13.88 -6.53
N SER A 225 -5.94 -14.42 -7.75
CA SER A 225 -6.83 -14.10 -8.86
C SER A 225 -7.93 -15.15 -8.95
N MET A 226 -9.19 -14.76 -8.81
CA MET A 226 -10.32 -15.67 -8.93
C MET A 226 -10.48 -16.18 -10.37
N ARG A 227 -10.07 -15.39 -11.38
CA ARG A 227 -10.00 -15.85 -12.76
C ARG A 227 -8.97 -16.97 -12.93
N ALA A 228 -7.77 -16.81 -12.38
CA ALA A 228 -6.74 -17.86 -12.45
C ALA A 228 -7.16 -19.16 -11.75
N MET A 229 -8.06 -19.06 -10.75
CA MET A 229 -8.67 -20.21 -10.08
C MET A 229 -9.86 -20.80 -10.84
N GLY A 230 -10.30 -20.22 -11.95
CA GLY A 230 -11.46 -20.68 -12.72
C GLY A 230 -12.81 -20.42 -12.03
N LEU A 231 -12.89 -19.40 -11.16
CA LEU A 231 -14.10 -19.02 -10.44
C LEU A 231 -14.93 -17.96 -11.17
N ILE A 232 -14.34 -17.38 -12.26
CA ILE A 232 -14.95 -16.38 -13.15
C ILE A 232 -14.94 -16.91 -14.57
#